data_5276b340a174ca45c6a7d46a2685b0f4
#
_entry.id   5276b340a174ca45c6a7d46a2685b0f4
#
_cell.length_a   1.000
_cell.length_b   1.000
_cell.length_c   1.000
_cell.angle_alpha   90.00
_cell.angle_beta   90.00
_cell.angle_gamma   90.00
#
_symmetry.space_group_name_H-M   'P 1'
#
loop_
_entity.id
_entity.type
_entity.pdbx_description
1 polymer ?
#
loop_
_entity_poly.entity_id
_entity_poly.type
_entity_poly.pdbx_seq_one_letter_code
_entity_poly.pdbx_strand_id
1 'polypeptide(L)'
;TLNDFLGAMTEDDVRPEALRRFELMVNEVARHAGASSQSAAAAKKSETAAASSKNAAKTSETNAANSAQAAAASQTASANSATAAKKSETSAKNSETATKASEKNAKSSQTAAKTSETNAK
;
A
#
# COMPACT_ATOMS: atom_id res chain seq x y z
N THR A 1 79.50 -17.27 34.02
CA THR A 1 79.95 -16.78 32.71
C THR A 1 78.79 -16.25 31.92
N LEU A 2 79.08 -15.50 30.87
CA LEU A 2 78.10 -14.93 30.02
C LEU A 2 77.23 -16.00 29.33
N ASN A 3 77.82 -17.06 28.90
CA ASN A 3 77.10 -18.18 28.30
C ASN A 3 76.12 -18.84 29.25
N ASP A 4 76.52 -19.02 30.50
CA ASP A 4 75.64 -19.58 31.52
C ASP A 4 74.47 -18.65 31.81
N PHE A 5 74.73 -17.35 31.86
CA PHE A 5 73.75 -16.35 32.09
C PHE A 5 72.72 -16.29 30.94
N LEU A 6 73.21 -16.31 29.72
CA LEU A 6 72.37 -16.29 28.51
C LEU A 6 71.54 -17.56 28.41
N GLY A 7 72.14 -18.72 28.72
CA GLY A 7 71.42 -20.00 28.71
C GLY A 7 70.32 -20.06 29.73
N ALA A 8 70.62 -19.64 30.95
CA ALA A 8 69.64 -19.62 32.03
C ALA A 8 68.49 -18.68 31.69
N MET A 9 68.80 -17.50 31.14
CA MET A 9 67.78 -16.52 30.75
C MET A 9 66.92 -17.06 29.64
N THR A 10 67.51 -17.75 28.68
CA THR A 10 66.75 -18.26 27.52
C THR A 10 65.80 -19.36 27.94
N GLU A 11 66.22 -20.28 28.78
CA GLU A 11 65.37 -21.42 29.15
C GLU A 11 64.33 -21.10 30.19
N ASP A 12 64.71 -20.34 31.24
CA ASP A 12 63.82 -20.11 32.38
C ASP A 12 62.95 -18.89 32.25
N ASP A 13 63.40 -17.86 31.52
CA ASP A 13 62.69 -16.59 31.40
C ASP A 13 61.90 -16.47 30.12
N VAL A 14 62.44 -17.04 29.02
CA VAL A 14 61.80 -16.89 27.69
C VAL A 14 60.61 -17.84 27.52
N ARG A 15 60.72 -19.04 28.05
CA ARG A 15 59.68 -20.06 27.87
C ARG A 15 58.34 -19.65 28.52
N PRO A 16 58.29 -19.19 29.75
CA PRO A 16 57.06 -18.74 30.37
C PRO A 16 56.44 -17.57 29.60
N GLU A 17 57.26 -16.65 29.10
CA GLU A 17 56.81 -15.50 28.34
C GLU A 17 56.23 -15.93 27.00
N ALA A 18 56.89 -16.86 26.32
CA ALA A 18 56.41 -17.40 25.05
C ALA A 18 55.06 -18.11 25.24
N LEU A 19 54.91 -18.85 26.29
CA LEU A 19 53.67 -19.57 26.62
C LEU A 19 52.53 -18.59 26.88
N ARG A 20 52.85 -17.56 27.64
CA ARG A 20 51.86 -16.50 27.94
C ARG A 20 51.37 -15.81 26.67
N ARG A 21 52.30 -15.50 25.77
CA ARG A 21 51.95 -14.87 24.49
C ARG A 21 51.11 -15.79 23.64
N PHE A 22 51.41 -17.07 23.67
CA PHE A 22 50.64 -18.06 22.93
C PHE A 22 49.21 -18.11 23.45
N GLU A 23 49.03 -18.10 24.75
CA GLU A 23 47.68 -18.11 25.38
C GLU A 23 46.91 -16.86 25.00
N LEU A 24 47.56 -15.69 25.02
CA LEU A 24 46.92 -14.45 24.63
C LEU A 24 46.48 -14.48 23.19
N MET A 25 47.30 -15.06 22.29
CA MET A 25 46.98 -15.21 20.89
C MET A 25 45.76 -16.11 20.67
N VAL A 26 45.74 -17.25 21.39
CA VAL A 26 44.64 -18.20 21.29
C VAL A 26 43.33 -17.52 21.73
N ASN A 27 43.38 -16.80 22.84
CA ASN A 27 42.22 -16.09 23.37
C ASN A 27 41.74 -15.00 22.38
N GLU A 28 42.69 -14.31 21.75
CA GLU A 28 42.39 -13.26 20.79
C GLU A 28 41.71 -13.84 19.54
N VAL A 29 42.24 -14.96 19.04
CA VAL A 29 41.65 -15.64 17.87
C VAL A 29 40.23 -16.10 18.18
N ALA A 30 40.02 -16.68 19.37
CA ALA A 30 38.69 -17.13 19.78
C ALA A 30 37.72 -15.98 19.89
N ARG A 31 38.18 -14.84 20.41
CA ARG A 31 37.37 -13.65 20.53
C ARG A 31 36.96 -13.10 19.16
N HIS A 32 37.92 -13.06 18.23
CA HIS A 32 37.65 -12.59 16.86
C HIS A 32 36.70 -13.53 16.13
N ALA A 33 36.86 -14.84 16.31
CA ALA A 33 35.98 -15.83 15.71
C ALA A 33 34.55 -15.65 16.22
N GLY A 34 34.40 -15.40 17.52
CA GLY A 34 33.10 -15.14 18.12
C GLY A 34 32.47 -13.88 17.58
N ALA A 35 33.27 -12.82 17.47
CA ALA A 35 32.79 -11.54 16.92
C ALA A 35 32.36 -11.67 15.45
N SER A 36 33.12 -12.41 14.65
CA SER A 36 32.81 -12.67 13.25
C SER A 36 31.49 -13.44 13.12
N SER A 37 31.30 -14.43 13.98
CA SER A 37 30.09 -15.25 13.99
C SER A 37 28.86 -14.38 14.32
N GLN A 38 29.00 -13.50 15.30
CA GLN A 38 27.93 -12.58 15.69
C GLN A 38 27.60 -11.59 14.58
N SER A 39 28.64 -11.10 13.91
CA SER A 39 28.45 -10.17 12.79
C SER A 39 27.74 -10.85 11.61
N ALA A 40 28.10 -12.11 11.33
CA ALA A 40 27.46 -12.88 10.27
C ALA A 40 25.98 -13.11 10.61
N ALA A 41 25.68 -13.42 11.87
CA ALA A 41 24.30 -13.61 12.32
C ALA A 41 23.50 -12.32 12.19
N ALA A 42 24.10 -11.18 12.56
CA ALA A 42 23.46 -9.87 12.47
C ALA A 42 23.19 -9.51 11.00
N ALA A 43 24.12 -9.80 10.11
CA ALA A 43 23.97 -9.56 8.69
C ALA A 43 22.80 -10.38 8.12
N LYS A 44 22.72 -11.64 8.53
CA LYS A 44 21.63 -12.54 8.11
C LYS A 44 20.28 -12.00 8.58
N LYS A 45 20.23 -11.54 9.81
CA LYS A 45 19.03 -10.98 10.41
C LYS A 45 18.57 -9.73 9.64
N SER A 46 19.53 -8.87 9.28
CA SER A 46 19.26 -7.66 8.50
C SER A 46 18.74 -8.00 7.11
N GLU A 47 19.32 -9.01 6.50
CA GLU A 47 18.92 -9.52 5.18
C GLU A 47 17.47 -9.97 5.21
N THR A 48 17.12 -10.75 6.25
CA THR A 48 15.75 -11.25 6.43
C THR A 48 14.78 -10.10 6.66
N ALA A 49 15.17 -9.12 7.47
CA ALA A 49 14.34 -7.95 7.73
C ALA A 49 14.12 -7.14 6.45
N ALA A 50 15.17 -6.99 5.63
CA ALA A 50 15.06 -6.28 4.37
C ALA A 50 14.12 -6.99 3.40
N ALA A 51 14.19 -8.33 3.35
CA ALA A 51 13.30 -9.13 2.52
C ALA A 51 11.83 -8.97 2.96
N SER A 52 11.60 -8.99 4.28
CA SER A 52 10.26 -8.78 4.84
C SER A 52 9.71 -7.41 4.50
N SER A 53 10.55 -6.38 4.60
CA SER A 53 10.18 -5.01 4.28
C SER A 53 9.84 -4.86 2.79
N LYS A 54 10.62 -5.51 1.95
CA LYS A 54 10.38 -5.52 0.51
C LYS A 54 9.03 -6.15 0.17
N ASN A 55 8.72 -7.27 0.83
CA ASN A 55 7.44 -7.95 0.63
C ASN A 55 6.27 -7.09 1.11
N ALA A 56 6.43 -6.42 2.26
CA ALA A 56 5.41 -5.52 2.78
C ALA A 56 5.16 -4.35 1.85
N ALA A 57 6.24 -3.79 1.29
CA ALA A 57 6.13 -2.69 0.34
C ALA A 57 5.40 -3.13 -0.93
N LYS A 58 5.69 -4.35 -1.41
CA LYS A 58 5.02 -4.92 -2.58
C LYS A 58 3.53 -5.09 -2.34
N THR A 59 3.17 -5.59 -1.16
CA THR A 59 1.77 -5.75 -0.76
C THR A 59 1.05 -4.40 -0.72
N SER A 60 1.70 -3.39 -0.14
CA SER A 60 1.14 -2.04 -0.07
C SER A 60 0.92 -1.46 -1.46
N GLU A 61 1.86 -1.71 -2.35
CA GLU A 61 1.80 -1.27 -3.75
C GLU A 61 0.58 -1.88 -4.44
N THR A 62 0.39 -3.19 -4.24
CA THR A 62 -0.75 -3.92 -4.80
C THR A 62 -2.07 -3.40 -4.23
N ASN A 63 -2.11 -3.15 -2.92
CA ASN A 63 -3.30 -2.61 -2.27
C ASN A 63 -3.64 -1.23 -2.79
N ALA A 64 -2.62 -0.40 -3.01
CA ALA A 64 -2.82 0.95 -3.56
C ALA A 64 -3.37 0.88 -4.97
N ALA A 65 -2.87 -0.04 -5.80
CA ALA A 65 -3.34 -0.23 -7.17
C ALA A 65 -4.80 -0.69 -7.17
N ASN A 66 -5.15 -1.62 -6.28
CA ASN A 66 -6.52 -2.11 -6.16
C ASN A 66 -7.47 -1.00 -5.71
N SER A 67 -7.01 -0.18 -4.77
CA SER A 67 -7.81 0.96 -4.29
C SER A 67 -8.05 1.98 -5.39
N ALA A 68 -7.04 2.22 -6.21
CA ALA A 68 -7.15 3.15 -7.34
C ALA A 68 -8.17 2.63 -8.36
N GLN A 69 -8.15 1.32 -8.62
CA GLN A 69 -9.11 0.69 -9.53
C GLN A 69 -10.54 0.80 -8.98
N ALA A 70 -10.70 0.55 -7.68
CA ALA A 70 -12.00 0.65 -7.03
C ALA A 70 -12.54 2.07 -7.10
N ALA A 71 -11.66 3.06 -6.89
CA ALA A 71 -12.03 4.47 -6.96
C ALA A 71 -12.47 4.85 -8.39
N ALA A 72 -11.76 4.34 -9.39
CA ALA A 72 -12.10 4.58 -10.79
C ALA A 72 -13.47 3.97 -11.14
N ALA A 73 -13.73 2.75 -10.64
CA ALA A 73 -15.01 2.09 -10.85
C ALA A 73 -16.16 2.87 -10.20
N SER A 74 -15.93 3.38 -8.99
CA SER A 74 -16.92 4.19 -8.28
C SER A 74 -17.21 5.49 -9.03
N GLN A 75 -16.18 6.09 -9.57
CA GLN A 75 -16.28 7.31 -10.35
C GLN A 75 -17.16 7.08 -11.59
N THR A 76 -16.92 5.96 -12.27
CA THR A 76 -17.70 5.56 -13.46
C THR A 76 -19.16 5.32 -13.07
N ALA A 77 -19.40 4.61 -11.97
CA ALA A 77 -20.75 4.34 -11.48
C ALA A 77 -21.47 5.63 -11.14
N SER A 78 -20.80 6.59 -10.52
CA SER A 78 -21.37 7.91 -10.20
C SER A 78 -21.74 8.66 -11.46
N ALA A 79 -20.87 8.64 -12.46
CA ALA A 79 -21.14 9.30 -13.74
C ALA A 79 -22.35 8.67 -14.44
N ASN A 80 -22.45 7.35 -14.42
CA ASN A 80 -23.59 6.64 -15.01
C ASN A 80 -24.88 6.97 -14.28
N SER A 81 -24.83 7.07 -12.96
CA SER A 81 -25.99 7.44 -12.16
C SER A 81 -26.45 8.85 -12.44
N ALA A 82 -25.51 9.77 -12.61
CA ALA A 82 -25.81 11.17 -12.96
C ALA A 82 -26.48 11.24 -14.33
N THR A 83 -25.99 10.44 -15.28
CA THR A 83 -26.58 10.39 -16.64
C THR A 83 -28.00 9.82 -16.57
N ALA A 84 -28.23 8.77 -15.79
CA ALA A 84 -29.53 8.17 -15.63
C ALA A 84 -30.53 9.16 -14.99
N ALA A 85 -30.06 9.89 -13.99
CA ALA A 85 -30.88 10.90 -13.31
C ALA A 85 -31.30 12.01 -14.28
N LYS A 86 -30.36 12.44 -15.13
CA LYS A 86 -30.62 13.45 -16.14
C LYS A 86 -31.67 12.98 -17.13
N LYS A 87 -31.56 11.73 -17.55
CA LYS A 87 -32.51 11.11 -18.48
C LYS A 87 -33.91 11.05 -17.87
N SER A 88 -33.99 10.66 -16.57
CA SER A 88 -35.27 10.60 -15.85
C SER A 88 -35.90 12.00 -15.74
N GLU A 89 -35.07 12.99 -15.48
CA GLU A 89 -35.48 14.38 -15.38
C GLU A 89 -36.10 14.83 -16.71
N THR A 90 -35.44 14.51 -17.81
CA THR A 90 -35.94 14.85 -19.16
C THR A 90 -37.27 14.16 -19.46
N SER A 91 -37.37 12.87 -19.09
CA SER A 91 -38.61 12.12 -19.29
C SER A 91 -39.78 12.72 -18.49
N ALA A 92 -39.49 13.11 -17.23
CA ALA A 92 -40.51 13.75 -16.39
C ALA A 92 -40.97 15.07 -17.00
N LYS A 93 -40.03 15.84 -17.52
CA LYS A 93 -40.31 17.12 -18.19
C LYS A 93 -41.20 16.92 -19.41
N ASN A 94 -40.91 15.90 -20.21
CA ASN A 94 -41.67 15.56 -21.38
C ASN A 94 -43.12 15.15 -21.03
N SER A 95 -43.24 14.36 -19.95
CA SER A 95 -44.54 13.92 -19.46
C SER A 95 -45.37 15.10 -18.96
N GLU A 96 -44.74 16.04 -18.30
CA GLU A 96 -45.36 17.27 -17.83
C GLU A 96 -45.89 18.06 -19.01
N THR A 97 -45.08 18.20 -20.03
CA THR A 97 -45.46 18.93 -21.26
C THR A 97 -46.64 18.26 -21.93
N ALA A 98 -46.63 16.93 -22.04
CA ALA A 98 -47.72 16.17 -22.64
C ALA A 98 -49.02 16.32 -21.85
N THR A 99 -48.94 16.29 -20.55
CA THR A 99 -50.08 16.49 -19.64
C THR A 99 -50.69 17.88 -19.84
N LYS A 100 -49.84 18.88 -19.95
CA LYS A 100 -50.25 20.27 -20.18
C LYS A 100 -51.00 20.41 -21.50
N ALA A 101 -50.48 19.76 -22.54
CA ALA A 101 -51.12 19.76 -23.87
C ALA A 101 -52.50 19.08 -23.84
N SER A 102 -52.60 17.93 -23.16
CA SER A 102 -53.86 17.21 -22.99
C SER A 102 -54.88 18.04 -22.22
N GLU A 103 -54.44 18.72 -21.21
CA GLU A 103 -55.25 19.62 -20.38
C GLU A 103 -55.85 20.74 -21.28
N LYS A 104 -55.02 21.34 -22.09
CA LYS A 104 -55.39 22.40 -22.99
C LYS A 104 -56.40 21.90 -24.02
N ASN A 105 -56.18 20.72 -24.59
CA ASN A 105 -57.11 20.14 -25.57
C ASN A 105 -58.44 19.83 -24.98
N ALA A 106 -58.46 19.31 -23.76
CA ALA A 106 -59.70 19.04 -23.03
C ALA A 106 -60.50 20.32 -22.78
N LYS A 107 -59.81 21.38 -22.45
CA LYS A 107 -60.41 22.69 -22.24
C LYS A 107 -61.06 23.22 -23.54
N SER A 108 -60.35 23.07 -24.65
CA SER A 108 -60.84 23.49 -25.95
C SER A 108 -62.10 22.71 -26.39
N SER A 109 -62.09 21.39 -26.11
CA SER A 109 -63.24 20.53 -26.43
C SER A 109 -64.46 20.92 -25.56
N GLN A 110 -64.20 21.24 -24.34
CA GLN A 110 -65.28 21.69 -23.40
C GLN A 110 -65.92 22.97 -23.92
N THR A 111 -65.07 23.90 -24.33
CA THR A 111 -65.55 25.18 -24.87
C THR A 111 -66.37 24.98 -26.14
N ALA A 112 -65.88 24.11 -27.04
CA ALA A 112 -66.59 23.81 -28.28
C ALA A 112 -68.00 23.22 -28.03
N ALA A 113 -68.05 22.28 -27.07
CA ALA A 113 -69.33 21.64 -26.66
C ALA A 113 -70.29 22.66 -26.12
N LYS A 114 -69.80 23.58 -25.28
CA LYS A 114 -70.62 24.65 -24.71
C LYS A 114 -71.18 25.55 -25.80
N THR A 115 -70.35 25.89 -26.77
CA THR A 115 -70.77 26.72 -27.91
C THR A 115 -71.88 26.03 -28.72
N SER A 116 -71.71 24.75 -29.01
CA SER A 116 -72.69 23.95 -29.72
C SER A 116 -74.05 23.90 -29.00
N GLU A 117 -73.94 23.71 -27.68
CA GLU A 117 -75.13 23.71 -26.79
C GLU A 117 -75.89 25.00 -26.86
N THR A 118 -75.17 26.10 -26.80
CA THR A 118 -75.78 27.46 -26.92
C THR A 118 -76.41 27.69 -28.30
N ASN A 119 -75.77 27.28 -29.37
CA ASN A 119 -76.27 27.44 -30.69
C ASN A 119 -77.51 26.61 -30.99
N ALA A 120 -77.63 25.45 -30.30
CA ALA A 120 -78.82 24.60 -30.51
C ALA A 120 -80.08 25.16 -29.88
N LYS A 121 -79.95 26.05 -28.93
CA LYS A 121 -81.07 26.73 -28.32
C LYS A 121 -81.62 27.82 -29.23
#